data_44ee9017933757ec534556a7558674d2
#
_entry.id   44ee9017933757ec534556a7558674d2
#
_cell.length_a   1.000
_cell.length_b   1.000
_cell.length_c   1.000
_cell.angle_alpha   90.00
_cell.angle_beta   90.00
_cell.angle_gamma   90.00
#
_symmetry.space_group_name_H-M   'P 1'
#
loop_
_entity.id
_entity.type
_entity.pdbx_description
1 polymer ?
#
loop_
_entity_poly.entity_id
_entity_poly.type
_entity_poly.pdbx_seq_one_letter_code
_entity_poly.pdbx_strand_id
1 'polypeptide(L)'
;VENSTYLSEYGATFPTRIYSYQDSGGDYSVTVVDYTESRRIHSERDRTEADYELYWEVDVRASIAFAAWNLRRRGGEITYDAYHYIDRVEGHQLQITNEDQSRTYAAIYLHDSHLYIAEATVPSGSLPPGFFQQSLEFIDRDGGRIRYRNYSDAIKVRDAQVR
;
A
#
# COMPACT_ATOMS: atom_id res chain seq x y z
N VAL A 1 -13.37 -4.86 -10.30
CA VAL A 1 -12.31 -5.51 -9.49
C VAL A 1 -11.46 -6.36 -10.41
N GLU A 2 -10.17 -6.19 -10.37
CA GLU A 2 -9.20 -6.93 -11.17
C GLU A 2 -8.23 -7.68 -10.28
N ASN A 3 -7.93 -8.94 -10.63
CA ASN A 3 -6.84 -9.69 -10.04
C ASN A 3 -5.57 -9.42 -10.83
N SER A 4 -4.48 -9.14 -10.13
CA SER A 4 -3.18 -8.78 -10.70
C SER A 4 -2.04 -9.36 -9.87
N THR A 5 -0.82 -8.98 -10.19
CA THR A 5 0.38 -9.29 -9.42
C THR A 5 1.18 -8.02 -9.16
N TYR A 6 1.89 -7.99 -8.05
CA TYR A 6 2.74 -6.89 -7.64
C TYR A 6 4.18 -7.38 -7.46
N LEU A 7 5.11 -6.74 -8.16
CA LEU A 7 6.53 -7.01 -8.02
C LEU A 7 7.09 -6.18 -6.86
N SER A 8 7.59 -6.86 -5.83
CA SER A 8 8.16 -6.21 -4.65
C SER A 8 9.59 -5.70 -4.89
N GLU A 9 10.10 -4.91 -3.95
CA GLU A 9 11.47 -4.38 -3.98
C GLU A 9 12.51 -5.48 -4.10
N TYR A 10 12.31 -6.60 -3.41
CA TYR A 10 13.23 -7.74 -3.43
C TYR A 10 12.92 -8.76 -4.54
N GLY A 11 12.10 -8.37 -5.52
CA GLY A 11 11.86 -9.13 -6.75
C GLY A 11 10.93 -10.32 -6.60
N ALA A 12 10.17 -10.43 -5.53
CA ALA A 12 9.10 -11.41 -5.38
C ALA A 12 7.79 -10.88 -5.96
N THR A 13 6.92 -11.78 -6.42
CA THR A 13 5.63 -11.44 -7.01
C THR A 13 4.51 -11.86 -6.08
N PHE A 14 3.65 -10.92 -5.72
CA PHE A 14 2.56 -11.12 -4.76
C PHE A 14 1.18 -11.01 -5.42
N PRO A 15 0.21 -11.82 -4.96
CA PRO A 15 -1.18 -11.68 -5.39
C PRO A 15 -1.73 -10.31 -5.04
N THR A 16 -2.49 -9.72 -5.95
CA THR A 16 -2.98 -8.35 -5.81
C THR A 16 -4.41 -8.25 -6.32
N ARG A 17 -5.22 -7.44 -5.64
CA ARG A 17 -6.54 -7.03 -6.10
C ARG A 17 -6.58 -5.53 -6.30
N ILE A 18 -7.14 -5.10 -7.43
CA ILE A 18 -7.30 -3.69 -7.75
C ILE A 18 -8.79 -3.40 -7.85
N TYR A 19 -9.24 -2.47 -7.02
CA TYR A 19 -10.60 -1.92 -7.04
C TYR A 19 -10.52 -0.56 -7.69
N SER A 20 -11.21 -0.35 -8.80
CA SER A 20 -11.15 0.92 -9.54
C SER A 20 -12.55 1.45 -9.83
N TYR A 21 -12.64 2.77 -9.85
CA TYR A 21 -13.83 3.52 -10.21
C TYR A 21 -13.41 4.77 -10.98
N GLN A 22 -14.14 5.09 -12.02
CA GLN A 22 -13.91 6.27 -12.86
C GLN A 22 -15.23 6.99 -13.11
N ASP A 23 -15.20 8.30 -13.01
CA ASP A 23 -16.30 9.17 -13.42
C ASP A 23 -15.75 10.51 -13.98
N SER A 24 -16.63 11.47 -14.20
CA SER A 24 -16.24 12.82 -14.64
C SER A 24 -15.45 13.61 -13.59
N GLY A 25 -15.51 13.19 -12.32
CA GLY A 25 -14.80 13.80 -11.20
C GLY A 25 -13.38 13.28 -11.02
N GLY A 26 -13.03 12.15 -11.63
CA GLY A 26 -11.69 11.58 -11.53
C GLY A 26 -11.62 10.07 -11.64
N ASP A 27 -10.39 9.58 -11.47
CA ASP A 27 -10.03 8.16 -11.43
C ASP A 27 -9.65 7.78 -10.00
N TYR A 28 -10.27 6.73 -9.48
CA TYR A 28 -10.08 6.25 -8.11
C TYR A 28 -9.69 4.78 -8.11
N SER A 29 -8.71 4.42 -7.30
CA SER A 29 -8.34 3.02 -7.14
C SER A 29 -7.87 2.70 -5.71
N VAL A 30 -8.10 1.45 -5.32
CA VAL A 30 -7.46 0.85 -4.14
C VAL A 30 -6.79 -0.44 -4.60
N THR A 31 -5.49 -0.49 -4.46
CA THR A 31 -4.67 -1.68 -4.71
C THR A 31 -4.40 -2.37 -3.37
N VAL A 32 -4.71 -3.66 -3.29
CA VAL A 32 -4.46 -4.48 -2.11
C VAL A 32 -3.47 -5.58 -2.49
N VAL A 33 -2.25 -5.50 -1.96
CA VAL A 33 -1.19 -6.49 -2.16
C VAL A 33 -1.19 -7.45 -0.97
N ASP A 34 -1.28 -8.73 -1.23
CA ASP A 34 -1.30 -9.78 -0.21
C ASP A 34 0.10 -10.33 0.04
N TYR A 35 0.70 -9.97 1.18
CA TYR A 35 1.99 -10.45 1.64
C TYR A 35 1.89 -11.62 2.64
N THR A 36 0.71 -12.17 2.90
CA THR A 36 0.54 -13.23 3.91
C THR A 36 1.39 -14.46 3.66
N GLU A 37 1.65 -14.78 2.40
CA GLU A 37 2.48 -15.91 1.96
C GLU A 37 3.94 -15.52 1.63
N SER A 38 4.42 -14.37 2.14
CA SER A 38 5.74 -13.83 1.77
C SER A 38 6.87 -14.83 1.99
N ARG A 39 6.89 -15.51 3.14
CA ARG A 39 7.91 -16.52 3.45
C ARG A 39 7.91 -17.67 2.44
N ARG A 40 6.72 -18.22 2.12
CA ARG A 40 6.59 -19.28 1.13
C ARG A 40 7.03 -18.83 -0.26
N ILE A 41 6.56 -17.66 -0.70
CA ILE A 41 6.89 -17.11 -2.01
C ILE A 41 8.41 -16.90 -2.15
N HIS A 42 9.06 -16.34 -1.13
CA HIS A 42 10.52 -16.18 -1.14
C HIS A 42 11.26 -17.52 -1.11
N SER A 43 10.76 -18.52 -0.38
CA SER A 43 11.39 -19.86 -0.33
C SER A 43 11.31 -20.62 -1.65
N GLU A 44 10.29 -20.40 -2.45
CA GLU A 44 10.10 -21.03 -3.77
C GLU A 44 10.97 -20.37 -4.86
N ARG A 45 11.57 -19.23 -4.59
CA ARG A 45 12.51 -18.60 -5.52
C ARG A 45 13.86 -19.32 -5.44
N ASP A 46 14.62 -19.24 -6.55
CA ASP A 46 15.96 -19.82 -6.65
C ASP A 46 16.97 -19.09 -5.77
N ARG A 47 16.85 -19.29 -4.46
CA ARG A 47 17.67 -18.68 -3.41
C ARG A 47 18.04 -19.72 -2.35
N THR A 48 19.15 -19.46 -1.65
CA THR A 48 19.54 -20.26 -0.49
C THR A 48 18.55 -20.06 0.67
N GLU A 49 18.50 -21.02 1.59
CA GLU A 49 17.65 -20.91 2.79
C GLU A 49 17.95 -19.63 3.59
N ALA A 50 19.23 -19.27 3.71
CA ALA A 50 19.63 -18.04 4.38
C ALA A 50 19.09 -16.78 3.70
N ASP A 51 18.96 -16.76 2.38
CA ASP A 51 18.46 -15.61 1.63
C ASP A 51 16.96 -15.40 1.87
N TYR A 52 16.13 -16.44 1.78
CA TYR A 52 14.69 -16.24 1.95
C TYR A 52 14.30 -15.93 3.39
N GLU A 53 14.96 -16.51 4.37
CA GLU A 53 14.74 -16.20 5.80
C GLU A 53 15.11 -14.76 6.11
N LEU A 54 16.11 -14.20 5.44
CA LEU A 54 16.47 -12.80 5.57
C LEU A 54 15.45 -11.87 4.90
N TYR A 55 14.99 -12.18 3.70
CA TYR A 55 14.28 -11.22 2.85
C TYR A 55 12.76 -11.24 2.96
N TRP A 56 12.14 -12.34 3.38
CA TRP A 56 10.67 -12.41 3.38
C TRP A 56 10.00 -11.36 4.29
N GLU A 57 10.54 -11.13 5.47
CA GLU A 57 10.00 -10.15 6.41
C GLU A 57 10.42 -8.72 6.04
N VAL A 58 11.67 -8.54 5.60
CA VAL A 58 12.20 -7.24 5.18
C VAL A 58 11.43 -6.71 3.99
N ASP A 59 11.07 -7.57 3.04
CA ASP A 59 10.27 -7.19 1.87
C ASP A 59 8.89 -6.64 2.26
N VAL A 60 8.21 -7.29 3.21
CA VAL A 60 6.94 -6.80 3.74
C VAL A 60 7.11 -5.45 4.45
N ARG A 61 8.13 -5.33 5.30
CA ARG A 61 8.40 -4.08 6.05
C ARG A 61 8.79 -2.91 5.15
N ALA A 62 9.47 -3.17 4.04
CA ALA A 62 9.88 -2.16 3.06
C ALA A 62 8.74 -1.74 2.12
N SER A 63 7.59 -2.41 2.15
CA SER A 63 6.52 -2.26 1.15
C SER A 63 5.96 -0.84 1.04
N ILE A 64 5.78 -0.12 2.16
CA ILE A 64 5.31 1.28 2.16
C ILE A 64 6.31 2.17 1.45
N ALA A 65 7.59 2.09 1.84
CA ALA A 65 8.65 2.91 1.25
C ALA A 65 8.82 2.63 -0.24
N PHE A 66 8.74 1.36 -0.64
CA PHE A 66 8.84 0.95 -2.04
C PHE A 66 7.64 1.44 -2.88
N ALA A 67 6.42 1.34 -2.35
CA ALA A 67 5.24 1.87 -3.02
C ALA A 67 5.31 3.40 -3.18
N ALA A 68 5.76 4.11 -2.14
CA ALA A 68 5.97 5.56 -2.22
C ALA A 68 7.03 5.93 -3.26
N TRP A 69 8.13 5.19 -3.31
CA TRP A 69 9.17 5.37 -4.33
C TRP A 69 8.62 5.14 -5.75
N ASN A 70 7.80 4.10 -5.95
CA ASN A 70 7.16 3.84 -7.24
C ASN A 70 6.24 4.99 -7.68
N LEU A 71 5.51 5.59 -6.75
CA LEU A 71 4.67 6.76 -7.03
C LEU A 71 5.51 7.97 -7.43
N ARG A 72 6.59 8.28 -6.70
CA ARG A 72 7.47 9.42 -6.98
C ARG A 72 8.11 9.34 -8.37
N ARG A 73 8.50 8.16 -8.80
CA ARG A 73 9.17 7.96 -10.11
C ARG A 73 8.25 7.96 -11.31
N ARG A 74 6.94 8.07 -11.13
CA ARG A 74 5.99 8.22 -12.27
C ARG A 74 6.16 9.54 -13.01
N GLY A 75 6.79 10.52 -12.39
CA GLY A 75 6.94 11.88 -12.91
C GLY A 75 5.98 12.87 -12.25
N GLY A 76 6.01 14.12 -12.71
CA GLY A 76 5.25 15.19 -12.10
C GLY A 76 5.95 15.87 -10.92
N GLU A 77 5.31 16.88 -10.37
CA GLU A 77 5.79 17.63 -9.21
C GLU A 77 5.19 17.06 -7.92
N ILE A 78 6.05 16.68 -6.98
CA ILE A 78 5.62 16.22 -5.65
C ILE A 78 5.33 17.45 -4.80
N THR A 79 4.06 17.64 -4.44
CA THR A 79 3.60 18.79 -3.66
C THR A 79 3.39 18.47 -2.19
N TYR A 80 3.26 17.18 -1.84
CA TYR A 80 3.19 16.69 -0.47
C TYR A 80 3.77 15.28 -0.39
N ASP A 81 4.57 15.01 0.63
CA ASP A 81 5.24 13.71 0.82
C ASP A 81 5.57 13.55 2.31
N ALA A 82 4.77 12.79 3.04
CA ALA A 82 4.91 12.70 4.48
C ALA A 82 4.46 11.35 5.04
N TYR A 83 5.10 10.95 6.13
CA TYR A 83 4.60 9.86 6.97
C TYR A 83 3.20 10.18 7.49
N HIS A 84 2.37 9.15 7.57
CA HIS A 84 1.01 9.26 8.07
C HIS A 84 0.61 8.03 8.86
N TYR A 85 -0.29 8.22 9.84
CA TYR A 85 -0.80 7.15 10.67
C TYR A 85 -2.32 7.22 10.75
N ILE A 86 -2.98 6.08 10.58
CA ILE A 86 -4.41 5.90 10.86
C ILE A 86 -4.54 4.88 11.99
N ASP A 87 -5.13 5.29 13.11
CA ASP A 87 -5.31 4.41 14.28
C ASP A 87 -4.01 3.69 14.70
N ARG A 88 -2.86 4.38 14.55
CA ARG A 88 -1.50 3.90 14.75
C ARG A 88 -1.01 2.86 13.73
N VAL A 89 -1.74 2.63 12.67
CA VAL A 89 -1.24 1.90 11.50
C VAL A 89 -0.34 2.83 10.69
N GLU A 90 0.89 2.37 10.46
CA GLU A 90 1.88 3.13 9.71
C GLU A 90 1.49 3.28 8.24
N GLY A 91 1.71 4.46 7.71
CA GLY A 91 1.44 4.77 6.33
C GLY A 91 2.27 5.93 5.78
N HIS A 92 1.95 6.29 4.56
CA HIS A 92 2.55 7.41 3.86
C HIS A 92 1.51 8.08 2.96
N GLN A 93 1.54 9.40 2.88
CA GLN A 93 0.70 10.17 1.96
C GLN A 93 1.55 10.96 0.97
N LEU A 94 1.10 10.98 -0.28
CA LEU A 94 1.71 11.78 -1.34
C LEU A 94 0.64 12.57 -2.09
N GLN A 95 1.04 13.75 -2.58
CA GLN A 95 0.29 14.52 -3.56
C GLN A 95 1.22 14.88 -4.70
N ILE A 96 0.78 14.65 -5.92
CA ILE A 96 1.58 14.82 -7.13
C ILE A 96 0.74 15.63 -8.14
N THR A 97 1.32 16.72 -8.65
CA THR A 97 0.78 17.41 -9.82
C THR A 97 1.41 16.78 -11.06
N ASN A 98 0.59 16.11 -11.86
CA ASN A 98 1.02 15.42 -13.07
C ASN A 98 1.35 16.41 -14.20
N GLU A 99 2.02 15.96 -15.24
CA GLU A 99 2.42 16.80 -16.40
C GLU A 99 1.21 17.44 -17.11
N ASP A 100 0.07 16.77 -17.14
CA ASP A 100 -1.20 17.27 -17.70
C ASP A 100 -1.97 18.20 -16.73
N GLN A 101 -1.34 18.58 -15.61
CA GLN A 101 -1.92 19.39 -14.53
C GLN A 101 -3.02 18.70 -13.71
N SER A 102 -3.34 17.45 -13.98
CA SER A 102 -4.14 16.64 -13.05
C SER A 102 -3.38 16.42 -11.74
N ARG A 103 -4.10 16.10 -10.68
CA ARG A 103 -3.49 15.90 -9.36
C ARG A 103 -3.81 14.51 -8.83
N THR A 104 -2.76 13.81 -8.42
CA THR A 104 -2.88 12.50 -7.77
C THR A 104 -2.68 12.65 -6.27
N TYR A 105 -3.63 12.09 -5.52
CA TYR A 105 -3.61 11.99 -4.06
C TYR A 105 -3.51 10.52 -3.70
N ALA A 106 -2.44 10.14 -3.02
CA ALA A 106 -2.18 8.75 -2.64
C ALA A 106 -2.03 8.59 -1.14
N ALA A 107 -2.53 7.48 -0.61
CA ALA A 107 -2.31 7.03 0.74
C ALA A 107 -1.93 5.55 0.74
N ILE A 108 -0.87 5.21 1.46
CA ILE A 108 -0.30 3.87 1.51
C ILE A 108 -0.30 3.43 2.96
N TYR A 109 -0.77 2.19 3.23
CA TYR A 109 -0.77 1.61 4.56
C TYR A 109 -0.39 0.14 4.50
N LEU A 110 0.34 -0.34 5.52
CA LEU A 110 0.61 -1.74 5.75
C LEU A 110 -0.13 -2.19 7.01
N HIS A 111 -1.02 -3.14 6.86
CA HIS A 111 -1.77 -3.70 7.97
C HIS A 111 -2.03 -5.19 7.77
N ASP A 112 -1.75 -5.99 8.80
CA ASP A 112 -1.96 -7.45 8.80
C ASP A 112 -1.42 -8.14 7.54
N SER A 113 -0.17 -7.83 7.17
CA SER A 113 0.53 -8.33 5.97
C SER A 113 -0.17 -8.02 4.65
N HIS A 114 -0.99 -6.99 4.61
CA HIS A 114 -1.56 -6.45 3.38
C HIS A 114 -1.11 -5.00 3.19
N LEU A 115 -0.65 -4.69 1.98
CA LEU A 115 -0.34 -3.33 1.58
C LEU A 115 -1.55 -2.74 0.86
N TYR A 116 -2.01 -1.60 1.33
CA TYR A 116 -3.12 -0.84 0.74
C TYR A 116 -2.57 0.42 0.10
N ILE A 117 -2.83 0.60 -1.20
CA ILE A 117 -2.47 1.81 -1.94
C ILE A 117 -3.76 2.43 -2.48
N ALA A 118 -4.21 3.51 -1.86
CA ALA A 118 -5.36 4.27 -2.32
C ALA A 118 -4.89 5.45 -3.16
N GLU A 119 -5.41 5.59 -4.37
CA GLU A 119 -5.05 6.66 -5.30
C GLU A 119 -6.30 7.31 -5.86
N ALA A 120 -6.32 8.63 -5.88
CA ALA A 120 -7.33 9.42 -6.59
C ALA A 120 -6.63 10.43 -7.49
N THR A 121 -6.94 10.41 -8.78
CA THR A 121 -6.45 11.39 -9.75
C THR A 121 -7.61 12.21 -10.25
N VAL A 122 -7.56 13.51 -10.02
CA VAL A 122 -8.62 14.46 -10.39
C VAL A 122 -8.12 15.48 -11.42
N PRO A 123 -8.98 15.95 -12.33
CA PRO A 123 -8.62 16.97 -13.32
C PRO A 123 -8.12 18.26 -12.67
N SER A 124 -7.33 19.02 -13.42
CA SER A 124 -6.92 20.37 -13.01
C SER A 124 -8.12 21.24 -12.66
N GLY A 125 -8.03 21.98 -11.55
CA GLY A 125 -9.09 22.85 -11.07
C GLY A 125 -10.21 22.16 -10.28
N SER A 126 -10.20 20.83 -10.17
CA SER A 126 -11.15 20.08 -9.33
C SER A 126 -10.83 20.24 -7.85
N LEU A 127 -11.85 20.05 -7.00
CA LEU A 127 -11.65 20.01 -5.56
C LEU A 127 -10.79 18.80 -5.17
N PRO A 128 -9.88 18.97 -4.20
CA PRO A 128 -9.08 17.84 -3.70
C PRO A 128 -9.97 16.71 -3.16
N PRO A 129 -9.71 15.45 -3.52
CA PRO A 129 -10.45 14.28 -3.02
C PRO A 129 -9.96 13.85 -1.63
N GLY A 130 -9.81 14.79 -0.70
CA GLY A 130 -9.25 14.55 0.63
C GLY A 130 -10.01 13.48 1.41
N PHE A 131 -11.33 13.39 1.24
CA PHE A 131 -12.14 12.34 1.86
C PHE A 131 -11.78 10.95 1.36
N PHE A 132 -11.46 10.78 0.08
CA PHE A 132 -11.03 9.48 -0.44
C PHE A 132 -9.69 9.05 0.15
N GLN A 133 -8.70 9.94 0.17
CA GLN A 133 -7.38 9.66 0.74
C GLN A 133 -7.44 9.32 2.23
N GLN A 134 -8.41 9.88 2.95
CA GLN A 134 -8.61 9.69 4.39
C GLN A 134 -9.71 8.67 4.73
N SER A 135 -10.32 8.01 3.73
CA SER A 135 -11.46 7.13 3.93
C SER A 135 -11.11 5.71 4.40
N LEU A 136 -9.86 5.32 4.35
CA LEU A 136 -9.43 3.99 4.79
C LEU A 136 -9.58 3.87 6.31
N GLU A 137 -10.20 2.78 6.73
CA GLU A 137 -10.38 2.39 8.11
C GLU A 137 -10.11 0.89 8.26
N PHE A 138 -9.44 0.51 9.33
CA PHE A 138 -9.18 -0.89 9.61
C PHE A 138 -10.20 -1.43 10.59
N ILE A 139 -10.82 -2.56 10.25
CA ILE A 139 -11.84 -3.24 11.04
C ILE A 139 -11.39 -4.64 11.41
N ASP A 140 -11.86 -5.14 12.54
CA ASP A 140 -11.67 -6.52 12.96
C ASP A 140 -12.66 -7.47 12.25
N ARG A 141 -12.61 -8.76 12.61
CA ARG A 141 -13.50 -9.78 12.02
C ARG A 141 -14.98 -9.55 12.31
N ASP A 142 -15.28 -8.84 13.40
CA ASP A 142 -16.64 -8.56 13.86
C ASP A 142 -17.14 -7.19 13.33
N GLY A 143 -16.33 -6.51 12.52
CA GLY A 143 -16.64 -5.20 11.92
C GLY A 143 -16.38 -4.01 12.85
N GLY A 144 -15.74 -4.24 13.99
CA GLY A 144 -15.34 -3.19 14.91
C GLY A 144 -14.06 -2.50 14.45
N ARG A 145 -14.00 -1.17 14.63
CA ARG A 145 -12.82 -0.39 14.28
C ARG A 145 -11.61 -0.81 15.13
N ILE A 146 -10.50 -1.13 14.47
CA ILE A 146 -9.24 -1.46 15.14
C ILE A 146 -8.53 -0.16 15.51
N ARG A 147 -8.13 -0.06 16.79
CA ARG A 147 -7.22 0.97 17.28
C ARG A 147 -6.14 0.34 18.13
N TYR A 148 -4.93 0.32 17.64
CA TYR A 148 -3.80 -0.27 18.34
C TYR A 148 -3.40 0.58 19.54
N ARG A 149 -2.89 -0.08 20.60
CA ARG A 149 -2.38 0.60 21.80
C ARG A 149 -1.04 1.27 21.55
N ASN A 150 -0.24 0.67 20.68
CA ASN A 150 1.06 1.20 20.28
C ASN A 150 1.34 0.86 18.80
N TYR A 151 2.31 1.54 18.19
CA TYR A 151 2.66 1.35 16.79
C TYR A 151 3.28 -0.02 16.50
N SER A 152 4.01 -0.60 17.45
CA SER A 152 4.66 -1.90 17.25
C SER A 152 3.67 -3.06 17.09
N ASP A 153 2.49 -2.97 17.67
CA ASP A 153 1.44 -3.99 17.49
C ASP A 153 0.84 -3.94 16.07
N ALA A 154 0.77 -2.75 15.48
CA ALA A 154 0.24 -2.55 14.14
C ALA A 154 1.18 -3.06 13.03
N ILE A 155 2.50 -3.01 13.25
CA ILE A 155 3.50 -3.37 12.25
C ILE A 155 3.99 -4.84 12.34
N LYS A 156 3.36 -5.67 13.16
CA LYS A 156 3.71 -7.10 13.22
C LYS A 156 3.45 -7.76 11.88
N VAL A 157 4.51 -8.30 11.31
CA VAL A 157 4.42 -9.15 10.12
C VAL A 157 4.00 -10.54 10.56
N ARG A 158 2.92 -11.05 9.99
CA ARG A 158 2.42 -12.39 10.27
C ARG A 158 2.91 -13.37 9.20
N ASP A 159 3.33 -14.54 9.65
CA ASP A 159 3.59 -15.70 8.79
C ASP A 159 2.33 -16.57 8.76
N ALA A 160 1.77 -16.80 7.57
CA ALA A 160 0.58 -17.62 7.39
C ALA A 160 0.79 -19.09 7.85
N GLN A 161 2.03 -19.55 7.93
CA GLN A 161 2.35 -20.91 8.39
C GLN A 161 2.26 -21.07 9.92
N VAL A 162 2.16 -19.99 10.66
CA VAL A 162 2.11 -19.99 12.15
C VAL A 162 0.68 -19.87 12.68
N ARG A 163 -0.31 -19.97 11.83
CA ARG A 163 -1.73 -19.89 12.21
C ARG A 163 -2.24 -21.18 12.82
#